data_3b9780d714558c899a930423e55c75ab
#
_entry.id   3b9780d714558c899a930423e55c75ab
#
_cell.length_a   1.000
_cell.length_b   1.000
_cell.length_c   1.000
_cell.angle_alpha   90.00
_cell.angle_beta   90.00
_cell.angle_gamma   90.00
#
_symmetry.space_group_name_H-M   'P 1'
#
loop_
_entity.id
_entity.type
_entity.pdbx_description
1 polymer ?
#
loop_
_entity_poly.entity_id
_entity_poly.type
_entity_poly.pdbx_seq_one_letter_code
_entity_poly.pdbx_strand_id
1 'polypeptide(L)'
;MDRREFIFKGTLFAGLGAVVAGLAWIFEDVWTAAGRFSSARWIPVARLDQIRPDTTVPYLEYMIAILRMGQKIGAISLECTHLGCLLNAVDRGFFCPCHGSDFGPLGQVYSGPAPSSLPWHDVVNRGGRIWVHLGIKLNSPKWLEIEKPLAA
;
A
#
# COMPACT_ATOMS: atom_id res chain seq x y z
N MET A 1 -7.30 40.67 47.27
CA MET A 1 -6.98 40.41 45.84
C MET A 1 -7.41 41.65 45.06
N ASP A 2 -6.46 42.31 44.44
CA ASP A 2 -6.68 43.58 43.80
C ASP A 2 -7.50 43.32 42.48
N ARG A 3 -8.48 44.17 42.21
CA ARG A 3 -9.42 44.03 41.06
C ARG A 3 -8.66 43.88 39.72
N ARG A 4 -7.53 44.54 39.64
CA ARG A 4 -6.65 44.55 38.48
C ARG A 4 -5.95 43.18 38.29
N GLU A 5 -5.51 42.58 39.39
CA GLU A 5 -4.85 41.26 39.41
C GLU A 5 -5.82 40.12 39.06
N PHE A 6 -7.07 40.24 39.51
CA PHE A 6 -8.13 39.29 39.18
C PHE A 6 -8.48 39.31 37.66
N ILE A 7 -8.63 40.51 37.08
CA ILE A 7 -8.92 40.67 35.65
C ILE A 7 -7.75 40.15 34.82
N PHE A 8 -6.50 40.47 35.17
CA PHE A 8 -5.32 40.05 34.44
C PHE A 8 -5.15 38.52 34.47
N LYS A 9 -5.30 37.90 35.62
CA LYS A 9 -5.23 36.43 35.76
C LYS A 9 -6.39 35.77 35.02
N GLY A 10 -7.59 36.28 35.07
CA GLY A 10 -8.76 35.77 34.38
C GLY A 10 -8.60 35.79 32.85
N THR A 11 -8.12 36.89 32.29
CA THR A 11 -7.86 37.00 30.86
C THR A 11 -6.71 36.09 30.39
N LEU A 12 -5.66 35.95 31.18
CA LEU A 12 -4.55 35.06 30.89
C LEU A 12 -4.99 33.60 30.86
N PHE A 13 -5.74 33.14 31.85
CA PHE A 13 -6.24 31.77 31.91
C PHE A 13 -7.27 31.48 30.78
N ALA A 14 -8.15 32.45 30.45
CA ALA A 14 -9.08 32.31 29.33
C ALA A 14 -8.34 32.21 27.98
N GLY A 15 -7.31 33.05 27.79
CA GLY A 15 -6.46 33.01 26.59
C GLY A 15 -5.70 31.69 26.46
N LEU A 16 -5.09 31.24 27.55
CA LEU A 16 -4.37 29.96 27.57
C LEU A 16 -5.32 28.78 27.30
N GLY A 17 -6.51 28.79 27.89
CA GLY A 17 -7.55 27.78 27.64
C GLY A 17 -7.99 27.72 26.19
N ALA A 18 -8.17 28.88 25.54
CA ALA A 18 -8.52 28.96 24.12
C ALA A 18 -7.41 28.40 23.23
N VAL A 19 -6.15 28.69 23.54
CA VAL A 19 -4.99 28.14 22.80
C VAL A 19 -4.92 26.63 22.94
N VAL A 20 -5.04 26.09 24.16
CA VAL A 20 -5.02 24.64 24.42
C VAL A 20 -6.17 23.94 23.70
N ALA A 21 -7.38 24.49 23.73
CA ALA A 21 -8.54 23.94 23.02
C ALA A 21 -8.33 23.95 21.50
N GLY A 22 -7.76 25.03 20.96
CA GLY A 22 -7.43 25.12 19.53
C GLY A 22 -6.38 24.08 19.10
N LEU A 23 -5.33 23.90 19.90
CA LEU A 23 -4.30 22.88 19.64
C LEU A 23 -4.87 21.45 19.72
N ALA A 24 -5.73 21.19 20.70
CA ALA A 24 -6.39 19.90 20.84
C ALA A 24 -7.29 19.59 19.64
N TRP A 25 -8.05 20.59 19.16
CA TRP A 25 -8.89 20.45 17.96
C TRP A 25 -8.05 20.16 16.71
N ILE A 26 -6.96 20.91 16.51
CA ILE A 26 -6.04 20.67 15.37
C ILE A 26 -5.42 19.27 15.48
N PHE A 27 -5.00 18.85 16.68
CA PHE A 27 -4.44 17.52 16.90
C PHE A 27 -5.45 16.40 16.54
N GLU A 28 -6.70 16.54 17.00
CA GLU A 28 -7.76 15.57 16.65
C GLU A 28 -8.02 15.52 15.14
N ASP A 29 -8.07 16.67 14.48
CA ASP A 29 -8.32 16.73 13.03
C ASP A 29 -7.19 16.09 12.24
N VAL A 30 -5.93 16.39 12.59
CA VAL A 30 -4.75 15.75 11.98
C VAL A 30 -4.72 14.25 12.26
N TRP A 31 -5.01 13.82 13.50
CA TRP A 31 -5.01 12.41 13.87
C TRP A 31 -6.08 11.61 13.15
N THR A 32 -7.28 12.15 13.07
CA THR A 32 -8.40 11.51 12.35
C THR A 32 -8.18 11.53 10.84
N ALA A 33 -7.57 12.57 10.27
CA ALA A 33 -7.17 12.61 8.88
C ALA A 33 -6.12 11.54 8.57
N ALA A 34 -5.09 11.41 9.39
CA ALA A 34 -4.05 10.35 9.24
C ALA A 34 -4.67 8.94 9.25
N GLY A 35 -5.65 8.69 10.14
CA GLY A 35 -6.40 7.41 10.17
C GLY A 35 -7.20 7.15 8.89
N ARG A 36 -7.82 8.16 8.31
CA ARG A 36 -8.55 8.05 7.03
C ARG A 36 -7.64 7.74 5.85
N PHE A 37 -6.42 8.27 5.81
CA PHE A 37 -5.43 7.95 4.79
C PHE A 37 -4.90 6.51 4.91
N SER A 38 -4.92 5.92 6.09
CA SER A 38 -4.46 4.54 6.32
C SER A 38 -5.50 3.47 5.95
N SER A 39 -6.80 3.79 6.00
CA SER A 39 -7.85 2.76 6.03
C SER A 39 -8.48 2.40 4.68
N ALA A 40 -8.17 3.06 3.57
CA ALA A 40 -8.90 2.85 2.31
C ALA A 40 -7.99 2.83 1.08
N ARG A 41 -7.08 1.83 1.02
CA ARG A 41 -6.21 1.70 -0.16
C ARG A 41 -6.52 0.49 -1.04
N TRP A 42 -7.78 0.13 -1.14
CA TRP A 42 -8.25 -0.76 -2.20
C TRP A 42 -8.35 0.02 -3.51
N ILE A 43 -7.53 -0.35 -4.49
CA ILE A 43 -7.57 0.24 -5.82
C ILE A 43 -8.06 -0.78 -6.84
N PRO A 44 -8.93 -0.38 -7.77
CA PRO A 44 -9.29 -1.21 -8.91
C PRO A 44 -8.14 -1.19 -9.93
N VAL A 45 -7.53 -2.34 -10.20
CA VAL A 45 -6.36 -2.42 -11.08
C VAL A 45 -6.74 -2.84 -12.48
N ALA A 46 -7.47 -3.96 -12.63
CA ALA A 46 -7.81 -4.52 -13.92
C ALA A 46 -9.13 -5.29 -13.90
N ARG A 47 -9.70 -5.54 -15.07
CA ARG A 47 -10.74 -6.55 -15.22
C ARG A 47 -10.11 -7.92 -15.35
N LEU A 48 -10.78 -8.93 -14.77
CA LEU A 48 -10.29 -10.31 -14.77
C LEU A 48 -10.11 -10.87 -16.18
N ASP A 49 -11.00 -10.51 -17.10
CA ASP A 49 -10.98 -10.92 -18.51
C ASP A 49 -9.81 -10.32 -19.31
N GLN A 50 -9.22 -9.22 -18.84
CA GLN A 50 -8.07 -8.56 -19.47
C GLN A 50 -6.72 -9.16 -19.05
N ILE A 51 -6.68 -9.92 -17.95
CA ILE A 51 -5.45 -10.54 -17.47
C ILE A 51 -5.37 -11.95 -18.05
N ARG A 52 -4.43 -12.18 -18.99
CA ARG A 52 -4.23 -13.51 -19.60
C ARG A 52 -3.67 -14.51 -18.57
N PRO A 53 -4.03 -15.80 -18.67
CA PRO A 53 -3.37 -16.84 -17.88
C PRO A 53 -1.85 -16.84 -18.07
N ASP A 54 -1.13 -17.21 -17.02
CA ASP A 54 0.33 -17.36 -16.99
C ASP A 54 1.09 -16.12 -17.47
N THR A 55 0.60 -14.95 -17.04
CA THR A 55 1.23 -13.65 -17.34
C THR A 55 1.50 -12.85 -16.06
N THR A 56 2.54 -12.02 -16.15
CA THR A 56 2.85 -10.96 -15.19
C THR A 56 2.62 -9.61 -15.85
N VAL A 57 1.70 -8.81 -15.29
CA VAL A 57 1.34 -7.50 -15.84
C VAL A 57 1.76 -6.41 -14.85
N PRO A 58 2.76 -5.58 -15.19
CA PRO A 58 3.20 -4.49 -14.33
C PRO A 58 2.23 -3.29 -14.41
N TYR A 59 1.91 -2.71 -13.25
CA TYR A 59 1.17 -1.46 -13.08
C TYR A 59 2.08 -0.46 -12.38
N LEU A 60 2.87 0.26 -13.18
CA LEU A 60 3.97 1.12 -12.70
C LEU A 60 3.45 2.29 -11.86
N GLU A 61 2.28 2.80 -12.17
CA GLU A 61 1.60 3.88 -11.43
C GLU A 61 1.30 3.53 -9.96
N TYR A 62 1.15 2.23 -9.66
CA TYR A 62 0.91 1.71 -8.32
C TYR A 62 2.12 0.98 -7.75
N MET A 63 3.21 0.87 -8.52
CA MET A 63 4.43 0.12 -8.17
C MET A 63 4.14 -1.34 -7.80
N ILE A 64 3.24 -1.99 -8.53
CA ILE A 64 2.86 -3.39 -8.34
C ILE A 64 2.86 -4.15 -9.67
N ALA A 65 2.96 -5.48 -9.58
CA ALA A 65 2.65 -6.36 -10.69
C ALA A 65 1.54 -7.33 -10.30
N ILE A 66 0.61 -7.59 -11.22
CA ILE A 66 -0.39 -8.64 -11.10
C ILE A 66 0.17 -9.90 -11.76
N LEU A 67 0.22 -10.98 -10.99
CA LEU A 67 0.61 -12.30 -11.45
C LEU A 67 -0.64 -13.14 -11.63
N ARG A 68 -0.80 -13.75 -12.80
CA ARG A 68 -1.83 -14.77 -13.02
C ARG A 68 -1.14 -16.10 -13.34
N MET A 69 -1.36 -17.10 -12.50
CA MET A 69 -0.85 -18.46 -12.66
C MET A 69 -2.05 -19.43 -12.72
N GLY A 70 -2.43 -19.81 -13.92
CA GLY A 70 -3.64 -20.60 -14.17
C GLY A 70 -4.90 -19.94 -13.60
N GLN A 71 -5.47 -20.53 -12.53
CA GLN A 71 -6.68 -20.05 -11.83
C GLN A 71 -6.36 -19.17 -10.61
N LYS A 72 -5.12 -18.77 -10.42
CA LYS A 72 -4.70 -17.97 -9.26
C LYS A 72 -4.24 -16.60 -9.70
N ILE A 73 -4.65 -15.56 -8.95
CA ILE A 73 -4.17 -14.19 -9.13
C ILE A 73 -3.53 -13.73 -7.84
N GLY A 74 -2.39 -13.06 -7.96
CA GLY A 74 -1.71 -12.39 -6.86
C GLY A 74 -1.18 -11.04 -7.28
N ALA A 75 -0.85 -10.20 -6.31
CA ALA A 75 -0.20 -8.93 -6.54
C ALA A 75 1.10 -8.84 -5.75
N ILE A 76 2.17 -8.45 -6.42
CA ILE A 76 3.50 -8.29 -5.84
C ILE A 76 3.98 -6.86 -6.00
N SER A 77 4.75 -6.35 -5.04
CA SER A 77 5.36 -5.03 -5.12
C SER A 77 6.45 -5.00 -6.18
N LEU A 78 6.51 -3.92 -6.95
CA LEU A 78 7.63 -3.59 -7.83
C LEU A 78 8.62 -2.64 -7.15
N GLU A 79 8.53 -2.45 -5.84
CA GLU A 79 9.47 -1.67 -5.05
C GLU A 79 10.62 -2.57 -4.56
N CYS A 80 11.84 -2.28 -4.99
CA CYS A 80 13.03 -3.04 -4.59
C CYS A 80 13.27 -2.93 -3.08
N THR A 81 13.47 -4.07 -2.42
CA THR A 81 13.67 -4.13 -0.97
C THR A 81 15.05 -3.61 -0.51
N HIS A 82 15.96 -3.29 -1.45
CA HIS A 82 17.23 -2.64 -1.11
C HIS A 82 17.04 -1.17 -0.74
N LEU A 83 16.60 -0.33 -1.68
CA LEU A 83 16.45 1.13 -1.50
C LEU A 83 15.22 1.70 -2.24
N GLY A 84 14.19 0.89 -2.48
CA GLY A 84 12.91 1.38 -3.02
C GLY A 84 12.88 1.68 -4.52
N CYS A 85 13.92 1.31 -5.30
CA CYS A 85 13.91 1.51 -6.75
C CYS A 85 12.79 0.72 -7.42
N LEU A 86 12.21 1.27 -8.49
CA LEU A 86 11.24 0.58 -9.32
C LEU A 86 11.90 -0.58 -10.08
N LEU A 87 11.28 -1.75 -9.98
CA LEU A 87 11.74 -2.97 -10.65
C LEU A 87 11.20 -3.08 -12.07
N ASN A 88 12.00 -3.67 -12.94
CA ASN A 88 11.57 -4.10 -14.26
C ASN A 88 11.08 -5.56 -14.18
N ALA A 89 9.88 -5.83 -14.71
CA ALA A 89 9.44 -7.19 -14.94
C ALA A 89 10.20 -7.78 -16.14
N VAL A 90 10.78 -8.96 -15.95
CA VAL A 90 11.55 -9.70 -16.96
C VAL A 90 11.04 -11.15 -17.01
N ASP A 91 11.36 -11.91 -18.04
CA ASP A 91 10.84 -13.27 -18.26
C ASP A 91 11.07 -14.21 -17.06
N ARG A 92 12.19 -14.05 -16.35
CA ARG A 92 12.55 -14.88 -15.19
C ARG A 92 12.11 -14.32 -13.83
N GLY A 93 11.42 -13.15 -13.79
CA GLY A 93 10.96 -12.51 -12.56
C GLY A 93 11.10 -10.99 -12.60
N PHE A 94 11.93 -10.40 -11.69
CA PHE A 94 12.06 -8.96 -11.58
C PHE A 94 13.53 -8.56 -11.41
N PHE A 95 13.91 -7.47 -12.04
CA PHE A 95 15.28 -6.93 -12.00
C PHE A 95 15.30 -5.48 -11.54
N CYS A 96 16.20 -5.16 -10.62
CA CYS A 96 16.43 -3.81 -10.13
C CYS A 96 17.56 -3.12 -10.93
N PRO A 97 17.27 -2.08 -11.71
CA PRO A 97 18.29 -1.42 -12.54
C PRO A 97 19.27 -0.56 -11.72
N CYS A 98 18.93 -0.19 -10.46
CA CYS A 98 19.75 0.69 -9.66
C CYS A 98 21.04 0.00 -9.16
N HIS A 99 20.93 -1.20 -8.58
CA HIS A 99 22.07 -1.89 -7.96
C HIS A 99 22.12 -3.39 -8.30
N GLY A 100 21.38 -3.83 -9.31
CA GLY A 100 21.47 -5.19 -9.86
C GLY A 100 20.86 -6.28 -9.00
N SER A 101 19.93 -5.97 -8.08
CA SER A 101 19.17 -7.03 -7.40
C SER A 101 18.29 -7.78 -8.37
N ASP A 102 18.31 -9.10 -8.32
CA ASP A 102 17.57 -10.02 -9.17
C ASP A 102 16.61 -10.86 -8.33
N PHE A 103 15.33 -10.88 -8.74
CA PHE A 103 14.27 -11.57 -8.03
C PHE A 103 13.58 -12.56 -8.95
N GLY A 104 13.22 -13.70 -8.40
CA GLY A 104 12.45 -14.71 -9.12
C GLY A 104 10.99 -14.33 -9.36
N PRO A 105 10.23 -15.21 -10.06
CA PRO A 105 8.84 -14.93 -10.45
C PRO A 105 7.89 -14.68 -9.28
N LEU A 106 8.19 -15.23 -8.11
CA LEU A 106 7.42 -15.02 -6.87
C LEU A 106 8.06 -14.00 -5.94
N GLY A 107 9.04 -13.23 -6.43
CA GLY A 107 9.71 -12.17 -5.69
C GLY A 107 10.81 -12.62 -4.74
N GLN A 108 11.21 -13.90 -4.74
CA GLN A 108 12.34 -14.38 -3.96
C GLN A 108 13.66 -13.79 -4.48
N VAL A 109 14.56 -13.40 -3.59
CA VAL A 109 15.87 -12.87 -3.97
C VAL A 109 16.72 -13.98 -4.58
N TYR A 110 17.25 -13.74 -5.78
CA TYR A 110 18.24 -14.62 -6.42
C TYR A 110 19.65 -14.09 -6.22
N SER A 111 19.85 -12.77 -6.37
CA SER A 111 21.16 -12.14 -6.22
C SER A 111 21.05 -10.63 -5.97
N GLY A 112 22.19 -10.03 -5.60
CA GLY A 112 22.29 -8.57 -5.39
C GLY A 112 22.11 -8.15 -3.94
N PRO A 113 22.07 -6.83 -3.67
CA PRO A 113 22.07 -6.30 -2.31
C PRO A 113 20.70 -6.26 -1.63
N ALA A 114 19.62 -6.72 -2.27
CA ALA A 114 18.28 -6.75 -1.66
C ALA A 114 18.26 -7.70 -0.44
N PRO A 115 17.82 -7.22 0.75
CA PRO A 115 17.89 -8.01 1.98
C PRO A 115 16.75 -9.01 2.14
N SER A 116 15.67 -8.90 1.38
CA SER A 116 14.47 -9.74 1.52
C SER A 116 13.69 -9.87 0.22
N SER A 117 12.86 -10.91 0.14
CA SER A 117 11.90 -11.11 -0.94
C SER A 117 10.95 -9.91 -1.09
N LEU A 118 10.40 -9.74 -2.29
CA LEU A 118 9.42 -8.70 -2.58
C LEU A 118 8.14 -8.93 -1.77
N PRO A 119 7.57 -7.89 -1.17
CA PRO A 119 6.31 -8.01 -0.46
C PRO A 119 5.14 -8.22 -1.42
N TRP A 120 4.13 -8.94 -0.93
CA TRP A 120 2.88 -9.18 -1.61
C TRP A 120 1.79 -8.26 -1.09
N HIS A 121 0.74 -8.10 -1.88
CA HIS A 121 -0.43 -7.31 -1.53
C HIS A 121 -1.68 -8.20 -1.48
N ASP A 122 -2.66 -7.79 -0.68
CA ASP A 122 -3.95 -8.47 -0.65
C ASP A 122 -4.74 -8.16 -1.92
N VAL A 123 -5.43 -9.20 -2.45
CA VAL A 123 -6.15 -9.15 -3.73
C VAL A 123 -7.55 -9.71 -3.52
N VAL A 124 -8.55 -9.03 -4.08
CA VAL A 124 -9.94 -9.50 -4.10
C VAL A 124 -10.56 -9.28 -5.48
N ASN A 125 -11.51 -10.13 -5.85
CA ASN A 125 -12.36 -9.94 -7.02
C ASN A 125 -13.69 -9.34 -6.57
N ARG A 126 -14.05 -8.18 -7.11
CA ARG A 126 -15.34 -7.54 -6.88
C ARG A 126 -16.01 -7.28 -8.24
N GLY A 127 -17.03 -8.05 -8.55
CA GLY A 127 -17.80 -7.91 -9.78
C GLY A 127 -16.95 -8.07 -11.06
N GLY A 128 -16.03 -9.02 -11.12
CA GLY A 128 -15.14 -9.27 -12.26
C GLY A 128 -13.98 -8.29 -12.39
N ARG A 129 -13.79 -7.41 -11.40
CA ARG A 129 -12.65 -6.48 -11.32
C ARG A 129 -11.72 -6.86 -10.18
N ILE A 130 -10.45 -6.89 -10.46
CA ILE A 130 -9.39 -7.16 -9.48
C ILE A 130 -9.07 -5.88 -8.74
N TRP A 131 -9.15 -5.97 -7.40
CA TRP A 131 -8.81 -4.90 -6.47
C TRP A 131 -7.60 -5.32 -5.66
N VAL A 132 -6.68 -4.40 -5.43
CA VAL A 132 -5.46 -4.62 -4.65
C VAL A 132 -5.43 -3.66 -3.46
N HIS A 133 -5.01 -4.16 -2.31
CA HIS A 133 -4.83 -3.36 -1.10
C HIS A 133 -3.39 -2.86 -0.97
N LEU A 134 -3.10 -1.61 -1.33
CA LEU A 134 -1.73 -1.06 -1.31
C LEU A 134 -1.18 -0.79 0.10
N GLY A 135 -2.04 -0.64 1.10
CA GLY A 135 -1.63 -0.31 2.47
C GLY A 135 -1.09 -1.50 3.29
N ILE A 136 -1.27 -2.74 2.81
CA ILE A 136 -0.83 -3.95 3.51
C ILE A 136 0.24 -4.63 2.66
N LYS A 137 1.44 -4.81 3.25
CA LYS A 137 2.54 -5.58 2.66
C LYS A 137 2.63 -6.92 3.39
N LEU A 138 2.54 -8.02 2.63
CA LEU A 138 2.60 -9.39 3.13
C LEU A 138 3.98 -9.99 2.79
N ASN A 139 4.56 -10.72 3.72
CA ASN A 139 5.88 -11.34 3.56
C ASN A 139 5.83 -12.70 2.83
N SER A 140 4.63 -13.16 2.48
CA SER A 140 4.43 -14.44 1.78
C SER A 140 3.45 -14.29 0.63
N PRO A 141 3.54 -15.12 -0.41
CA PRO A 141 2.59 -15.15 -1.50
C PRO A 141 1.16 -15.30 -1.02
N LYS A 142 0.29 -14.40 -1.45
CA LYS A 142 -1.15 -14.50 -1.23
C LYS A 142 -1.86 -14.57 -2.57
N TRP A 143 -2.65 -15.63 -2.75
CA TRP A 143 -3.35 -15.91 -3.98
C TRP A 143 -4.85 -15.79 -3.80
N LEU A 144 -5.50 -15.15 -4.75
CA LEU A 144 -6.93 -15.20 -4.97
C LEU A 144 -7.22 -16.34 -5.95
N GLU A 145 -8.00 -17.31 -5.57
CA GLU A 145 -8.48 -18.36 -6.48
C GLU A 145 -9.67 -17.83 -7.29
N ILE A 146 -9.60 -18.03 -8.60
CA ILE A 146 -10.67 -17.65 -9.53
C ILE A 146 -11.47 -18.92 -9.79
N GLU A 147 -12.71 -18.97 -9.31
CA GLU A 147 -13.63 -20.03 -9.70
C GLU A 147 -13.82 -20.00 -11.23
N LYS A 148 -13.61 -21.14 -11.86
CA LYS A 148 -13.95 -21.32 -13.28
C LYS A 148 -15.46 -21.11 -13.39
N PRO A 149 -15.95 -20.21 -14.28
CA PRO A 149 -17.39 -20.15 -14.53
C PRO A 149 -17.86 -21.56 -14.90
N LEU A 150 -18.85 -22.07 -14.15
CA LEU A 150 -19.53 -23.31 -14.55
C LEU A 150 -19.91 -23.14 -16.02
N ALA A 151 -19.35 -24.02 -16.87
CA ALA A 151 -19.76 -24.09 -18.26
C ALA A 151 -21.26 -24.40 -18.27
N ALA A 152 -22.04 -23.45 -18.77
CA ALA A 152 -23.46 -23.62 -19.01
C ALA A 152 -23.71 -24.60 -20.18
#